data_c8343416c21b86d0de90a91619a3434a
#
_entry.id   c8343416c21b86d0de90a91619a3434a
#
_cell.length_a   1.000
_cell.length_b   1.000
_cell.length_c   1.000
_cell.angle_alpha   90.00
_cell.angle_beta   90.00
_cell.angle_gamma   90.00
#
_symmetry.space_group_name_H-M   'P 1'
#
loop_
_entity.id
_entity.type
_entity.pdbx_description
1 polymer ?
#
loop_
_entity_poly.entity_id
_entity_poly.type
_entity_poly.pdbx_seq_one_letter_code
_entity_poly.pdbx_strand_id
1 'polypeptide(L)'
;MITGTTRNYSLALEDITQVIDPINDKRIVGISAMVSGPRTVLVADTNVHDMPSAEEIADITEAGAELARRLGFVPRVALLAYSSFGYPEGERSTFMREAVNILDKRNTNFEYDGEMAADVALNPKAMELYPFCRLSGPANVLIMPAIHSASISTKLLQELGGSNLVGPMLVGLSKPIQIIPTGSRVCLLYTSPSPRDGLL
;
A
#
# COMPACT_ATOMS: atom_id res chain seq x y z
N MET A 1 -13.02 -15.23 -4.83
CA MET A 1 -13.32 -15.94 -3.56
C MET A 1 -13.26 -14.94 -2.42
N ILE A 2 -14.18 -15.01 -1.46
CA ILE A 2 -14.18 -14.21 -0.24
C ILE A 2 -14.04 -15.19 0.93
N THR A 3 -13.10 -14.92 1.84
CA THR A 3 -12.86 -15.73 3.05
C THR A 3 -12.54 -14.81 4.23
N GLY A 4 -12.36 -15.36 5.43
CA GLY A 4 -12.13 -14.60 6.66
C GLY A 4 -13.25 -14.78 7.66
N THR A 5 -13.61 -13.77 8.42
CA THR A 5 -14.67 -13.71 9.43
C THR A 5 -14.48 -14.61 10.67
N THR A 6 -14.00 -15.82 10.53
CA THR A 6 -13.85 -16.80 11.62
C THR A 6 -12.41 -17.12 11.99
N ARG A 7 -11.44 -16.61 11.23
CA ARG A 7 -10.00 -16.84 11.43
C ARG A 7 -9.21 -15.54 11.43
N ASN A 8 -8.06 -15.58 12.05
CA ASN A 8 -7.07 -14.49 11.93
C ASN A 8 -6.65 -14.32 10.46
N TYR A 9 -6.39 -13.08 10.04
CA TYR A 9 -5.99 -12.72 8.69
C TYR A 9 -4.78 -13.51 8.20
N SER A 10 -3.74 -13.66 9.03
CA SER A 10 -2.51 -14.40 8.70
C SER A 10 -2.78 -15.87 8.40
N LEU A 11 -3.59 -16.53 9.24
CA LEU A 11 -3.97 -17.94 9.02
C LEU A 11 -4.80 -18.12 7.75
N ALA A 12 -5.70 -17.18 7.47
CA ALA A 12 -6.49 -17.21 6.24
C ALA A 12 -5.60 -17.00 5.00
N LEU A 13 -4.58 -16.17 5.10
CA LEU A 13 -3.61 -15.96 4.02
C LEU A 13 -2.75 -17.21 3.79
N GLU A 14 -2.28 -17.87 4.84
CA GLU A 14 -1.54 -19.13 4.75
C GLU A 14 -2.38 -20.20 4.03
N ASP A 15 -3.64 -20.40 4.42
CA ASP A 15 -4.55 -21.35 3.76
C ASP A 15 -4.70 -21.03 2.25
N ILE A 16 -4.79 -19.74 1.89
CA ILE A 16 -4.93 -19.30 0.50
C ILE A 16 -3.67 -19.61 -0.30
N THR A 17 -2.50 -19.32 0.24
CA THR A 17 -1.22 -19.51 -0.44
C THR A 17 -0.86 -20.98 -0.66
N GLN A 18 -1.47 -21.91 0.09
CA GLN A 18 -1.33 -23.34 -0.14
C GLN A 18 -2.13 -23.84 -1.38
N VAL A 19 -3.11 -23.06 -1.84
CA VAL A 19 -4.05 -23.48 -2.91
C VAL A 19 -3.95 -22.60 -4.15
N ILE A 20 -3.53 -21.36 -3.98
CA ILE A 20 -3.50 -20.36 -5.07
C ILE A 20 -2.14 -19.72 -5.14
N ASP A 21 -1.48 -19.95 -6.26
CA ASP A 21 -0.14 -19.46 -6.52
C ASP A 21 -0.12 -17.94 -6.79
N PRO A 22 0.97 -17.27 -6.47
CA PRO A 22 1.25 -15.91 -6.96
C PRO A 22 1.29 -15.85 -8.50
N ILE A 23 1.04 -14.70 -9.06
CA ILE A 23 1.21 -14.46 -10.51
C ILE A 23 2.69 -14.30 -10.82
N ASN A 24 3.27 -15.21 -11.63
CA ASN A 24 4.61 -15.03 -12.23
C ASN A 24 5.66 -14.51 -11.21
N ASP A 25 5.80 -15.19 -10.09
CA ASP A 25 6.71 -14.82 -8.99
C ASP A 25 6.45 -13.45 -8.35
N LYS A 26 5.31 -12.80 -8.62
CA LYS A 26 4.92 -11.56 -7.94
C LYS A 26 4.65 -11.81 -6.46
N ARG A 27 5.04 -10.85 -5.64
CA ARG A 27 4.70 -10.89 -4.21
C ARG A 27 3.23 -10.63 -3.99
N ILE A 28 2.69 -11.30 -2.98
CA ILE A 28 1.34 -11.00 -2.47
C ILE A 28 1.45 -9.77 -1.58
N VAL A 29 0.66 -8.74 -1.86
CA VAL A 29 0.69 -7.47 -1.11
C VAL A 29 -0.71 -7.11 -0.66
N GLY A 30 -0.85 -6.63 0.57
CA GLY A 30 -2.09 -6.10 1.11
C GLY A 30 -2.13 -4.57 0.97
N ILE A 31 -3.01 -4.04 0.14
CA ILE A 31 -3.12 -2.61 -0.11
C ILE A 31 -4.47 -2.11 0.36
N SER A 32 -4.47 -1.08 1.20
CA SER A 32 -5.70 -0.44 1.67
C SER A 32 -5.88 0.93 1.05
N ALA A 33 -7.11 1.27 0.66
CA ALA A 33 -7.46 2.60 0.20
C ALA A 33 -8.04 3.43 1.35
N MET A 34 -7.40 4.55 1.65
CA MET A 34 -7.88 5.54 2.60
C MET A 34 -8.64 6.63 1.84
N VAL A 35 -9.93 6.73 2.10
CA VAL A 35 -10.82 7.71 1.46
C VAL A 35 -11.16 8.81 2.46
N SER A 36 -10.72 10.03 2.20
CA SER A 36 -10.97 11.20 3.04
C SER A 36 -11.48 12.35 2.18
N GLY A 37 -12.79 12.58 2.23
CA GLY A 37 -13.45 13.55 1.36
C GLY A 37 -13.20 13.24 -0.13
N PRO A 38 -12.70 14.22 -0.92
CA PRO A 38 -12.43 14.02 -2.35
C PRO A 38 -11.10 13.29 -2.61
N ARG A 39 -10.33 12.96 -1.57
CA ARG A 39 -8.99 12.42 -1.70
C ARG A 39 -8.98 10.92 -1.39
N THR A 40 -8.39 10.15 -2.30
CA THR A 40 -8.12 8.71 -2.08
C THR A 40 -6.61 8.50 -2.12
N VAL A 41 -6.10 7.81 -1.12
CA VAL A 41 -4.68 7.44 -1.01
C VAL A 41 -4.57 5.95 -0.75
N LEU A 42 -3.75 5.27 -1.53
CA LEU A 42 -3.44 3.86 -1.31
C LEU A 42 -2.29 3.73 -0.30
N VAL A 43 -2.41 2.81 0.62
CA VAL A 43 -1.39 2.51 1.65
C VAL A 43 -0.96 1.05 1.51
N ALA A 44 0.32 0.80 1.33
CA ALA A 44 0.92 -0.52 1.17
C ALA A 44 2.23 -0.65 2.00
N ASP A 45 2.60 -1.79 2.54
CA ASP A 45 1.82 -2.99 2.74
C ASP A 45 1.10 -2.91 4.09
N THR A 46 -0.17 -3.29 4.11
CA THR A 46 -0.95 -3.14 5.33
C THR A 46 -1.12 -4.44 6.12
N ASN A 47 -0.86 -5.62 5.52
CA ASN A 47 -1.27 -6.88 6.14
C ASN A 47 -0.42 -8.13 5.84
N VAL A 48 0.62 -8.05 5.02
CA VAL A 48 1.35 -9.25 4.57
C VAL A 48 2.80 -9.29 5.06
N HIS A 49 3.58 -8.25 4.83
CA HIS A 49 5.01 -8.22 5.15
C HIS A 49 5.25 -7.47 6.47
N ASP A 50 5.73 -8.19 7.48
CA ASP A 50 5.98 -7.60 8.80
C ASP A 50 7.11 -6.56 8.74
N MET A 51 8.29 -6.98 8.31
CA MET A 51 9.48 -6.11 8.16
C MET A 51 10.16 -6.37 6.81
N PRO A 52 9.65 -5.78 5.72
CA PRO A 52 10.18 -6.05 4.39
C PRO A 52 11.60 -5.53 4.20
N SER A 53 12.40 -6.25 3.42
CA SER A 53 13.71 -5.84 2.92
C SER A 53 13.56 -4.75 1.85
N ALA A 54 14.66 -4.12 1.44
CA ALA A 54 14.66 -3.10 0.40
C ALA A 54 14.12 -3.63 -0.95
N GLU A 55 14.44 -4.88 -1.31
CA GLU A 55 13.90 -5.51 -2.52
C GLU A 55 12.39 -5.74 -2.41
N GLU A 56 11.93 -6.22 -1.26
CA GLU A 56 10.51 -6.41 -1.01
C GLU A 56 9.74 -5.09 -1.03
N ILE A 57 10.31 -4.01 -0.49
CA ILE A 57 9.75 -2.66 -0.56
C ILE A 57 9.62 -2.20 -2.02
N ALA A 58 10.62 -2.47 -2.87
CA ALA A 58 10.55 -2.16 -4.28
C ALA A 58 9.43 -2.95 -4.99
N ASP A 59 9.28 -4.24 -4.71
CA ASP A 59 8.19 -5.07 -5.24
C ASP A 59 6.81 -4.57 -4.79
N ILE A 60 6.68 -4.21 -3.50
CA ILE A 60 5.45 -3.61 -2.93
C ILE A 60 5.14 -2.28 -3.62
N THR A 61 6.17 -1.48 -3.93
CA THR A 61 6.03 -0.20 -4.63
C THR A 61 5.46 -0.39 -6.04
N GLU A 62 5.98 -1.35 -6.80
CA GLU A 62 5.47 -1.68 -8.14
C GLU A 62 4.02 -2.21 -8.08
N ALA A 63 3.72 -3.07 -7.10
CA ALA A 63 2.36 -3.58 -6.90
C ALA A 63 1.36 -2.45 -6.54
N GLY A 64 1.78 -1.50 -5.70
CA GLY A 64 1.00 -0.32 -5.35
C GLY A 64 0.71 0.59 -6.55
N ALA A 65 1.73 0.84 -7.37
CA ALA A 65 1.59 1.62 -8.60
C ALA A 65 0.68 0.92 -9.63
N GLU A 66 0.80 -0.40 -9.78
CA GLU A 66 -0.06 -1.18 -10.67
C GLU A 66 -1.53 -1.12 -10.22
N LEU A 67 -1.81 -1.30 -8.92
CA LEU A 67 -3.16 -1.18 -8.40
C LEU A 67 -3.73 0.23 -8.60
N ALA A 68 -2.94 1.28 -8.36
CA ALA A 68 -3.36 2.66 -8.59
C ALA A 68 -3.81 2.88 -10.03
N ARG A 69 -3.07 2.36 -11.02
CA ARG A 69 -3.46 2.42 -12.44
C ARG A 69 -4.76 1.67 -12.72
N ARG A 70 -4.91 0.49 -12.16
CA ARG A 70 -6.13 -0.32 -12.33
C ARG A 70 -7.37 0.39 -11.76
N LEU A 71 -7.19 1.23 -10.74
CA LEU A 71 -8.23 2.09 -10.16
C LEU A 71 -8.39 3.42 -10.91
N GLY A 72 -7.65 3.66 -12.00
CA GLY A 72 -7.76 4.86 -12.82
C GLY A 72 -6.93 6.05 -12.36
N PHE A 73 -5.99 5.86 -11.41
CA PHE A 73 -5.09 6.91 -10.94
C PHE A 73 -3.77 6.90 -11.73
N VAL A 74 -3.19 8.08 -11.92
CA VAL A 74 -1.78 8.22 -12.29
C VAL A 74 -0.95 8.06 -11.02
N PRO A 75 -0.12 7.00 -10.89
CA PRO A 75 0.57 6.73 -9.62
C PRO A 75 1.66 7.76 -9.35
N ARG A 76 1.60 8.35 -8.16
CA ARG A 76 2.67 9.12 -7.52
C ARG A 76 2.96 8.45 -6.18
N VAL A 77 4.07 7.74 -6.13
CA VAL A 77 4.40 6.82 -5.04
C VAL A 77 5.43 7.43 -4.11
N ALA A 78 5.11 7.58 -2.84
CA ALA A 78 6.03 8.01 -1.80
C ALA A 78 6.44 6.84 -0.92
N LEU A 79 7.75 6.61 -0.80
CA LEU A 79 8.32 5.66 0.15
C LEU A 79 8.51 6.39 1.48
N LEU A 80 7.71 6.00 2.49
CA LEU A 80 7.62 6.76 3.74
C LEU A 80 8.64 6.32 4.78
N ALA A 81 9.18 7.31 5.47
CA ALA A 81 9.95 7.13 6.70
C ALA A 81 9.65 8.28 7.67
N TYR A 82 10.23 8.22 8.86
CA TYR A 82 10.20 9.36 9.79
C TYR A 82 11.18 10.47 9.37
N SER A 83 12.16 10.16 8.53
CA SER A 83 13.14 11.08 7.93
C SER A 83 12.70 11.52 6.54
N SER A 84 13.34 12.55 6.03
CA SER A 84 13.16 13.00 4.65
C SER A 84 14.52 13.19 3.99
N PHE A 85 14.75 12.45 2.89
CA PHE A 85 15.93 12.55 2.03
C PHE A 85 17.27 12.48 2.78
N GLY A 86 17.38 11.53 3.72
CA GLY A 86 18.61 11.23 4.45
C GLY A 86 18.72 11.85 5.83
N TYR A 87 17.80 12.70 6.26
CA TYR A 87 17.91 13.35 7.58
C TYR A 87 16.58 13.28 8.37
N PRO A 88 16.62 12.87 9.66
CA PRO A 88 17.74 12.23 10.35
C PRO A 88 18.01 10.80 9.85
N GLU A 89 19.25 10.34 9.97
CA GLU A 89 19.61 8.98 9.58
C GLU A 89 19.00 7.92 10.49
N GLY A 90 18.68 6.76 9.90
CA GLY A 90 18.15 5.62 10.63
C GLY A 90 18.13 4.36 9.76
N GLU A 91 18.22 3.22 10.40
CA GLU A 91 18.30 1.93 9.71
C GLU A 91 17.12 1.69 8.75
N ARG A 92 15.89 1.89 9.21
CA ARG A 92 14.69 1.70 8.35
C ARG A 92 14.58 2.73 7.24
N SER A 93 15.03 3.96 7.48
CA SER A 93 15.12 5.00 6.44
C SER A 93 16.11 4.60 5.33
N THR A 94 17.20 3.93 5.71
CA THR A 94 18.18 3.40 4.76
C THR A 94 17.58 2.34 3.86
N PHE A 95 16.79 1.41 4.38
CA PHE A 95 16.08 0.41 3.55
C PHE A 95 15.11 1.06 2.55
N MET A 96 14.39 2.10 2.95
CA MET A 96 13.49 2.83 2.05
C MET A 96 14.28 3.51 0.92
N ARG A 97 15.43 4.09 1.22
CA ARG A 97 16.35 4.71 0.25
C ARG A 97 16.98 3.68 -0.70
N GLU A 98 17.36 2.52 -0.16
CA GLU A 98 17.86 1.40 -0.96
C GLU A 98 16.78 0.88 -1.93
N ALA A 99 15.52 0.83 -1.51
CA ALA A 99 14.42 0.48 -2.38
C ALA A 99 14.24 1.46 -3.55
N VAL A 100 14.42 2.77 -3.32
CA VAL A 100 14.45 3.78 -4.41
C VAL A 100 15.58 3.48 -5.39
N ASN A 101 16.79 3.18 -4.90
CA ASN A 101 17.93 2.82 -5.76
C ASN A 101 17.69 1.53 -6.57
N ILE A 102 16.93 0.57 -6.02
CA ILE A 102 16.53 -0.65 -6.74
C ILE A 102 15.53 -0.31 -7.85
N LEU A 103 14.54 0.52 -7.56
CA LEU A 103 13.55 0.98 -8.55
C LEU A 103 14.21 1.77 -9.69
N ASP A 104 15.22 2.60 -9.39
CA ASP A 104 16.00 3.33 -10.40
C ASP A 104 16.68 2.38 -11.40
N LYS A 105 17.13 1.21 -10.94
CA LYS A 105 17.72 0.17 -11.80
C LYS A 105 16.68 -0.62 -12.60
N ARG A 106 15.45 -0.71 -12.10
CA ARG A 106 14.35 -1.45 -12.76
C ARG A 106 13.69 -0.66 -13.91
N ASN A 107 14.01 0.62 -14.05
CA ASN A 107 13.50 1.46 -15.13
C ASN A 107 11.97 1.53 -15.19
N THR A 108 11.33 1.79 -14.05
CA THR A 108 9.89 1.84 -13.87
C THR A 108 9.25 3.03 -14.60
N ASN A 109 7.98 2.91 -14.97
CA ASN A 109 7.25 3.91 -15.77
C ASN A 109 6.22 4.70 -14.95
N PHE A 110 6.47 4.95 -13.66
CA PHE A 110 5.64 5.76 -12.77
C PHE A 110 6.52 6.67 -11.91
N GLU A 111 5.91 7.70 -11.34
CA GLU A 111 6.60 8.61 -10.42
C GLU A 111 6.74 7.97 -9.04
N TYR A 112 7.95 7.98 -8.51
CA TYR A 112 8.24 7.57 -7.14
C TYR A 112 9.40 8.37 -6.58
N ASP A 113 9.42 8.54 -5.27
CA ASP A 113 10.54 9.15 -4.56
C ASP A 113 10.50 8.79 -3.07
N GLY A 114 11.59 9.04 -2.35
CA GLY A 114 11.76 8.78 -0.92
C GLY A 114 13.22 8.58 -0.55
N GLU A 115 13.52 8.35 0.73
CA GLU A 115 12.49 8.30 1.76
C GLU A 115 12.01 9.72 2.09
N MET A 116 10.75 9.83 2.47
CA MET A 116 10.19 11.10 2.92
C MET A 116 9.15 10.93 4.03
N ALA A 117 8.97 11.96 4.84
CA ALA A 117 7.94 11.99 5.87
C ALA A 117 6.55 12.16 5.25
N ALA A 118 5.51 11.68 5.95
CA ALA A 118 4.15 11.66 5.43
C ALA A 118 3.57 13.05 5.13
N ASP A 119 3.96 14.06 5.89
CA ASP A 119 3.57 15.45 5.65
C ASP A 119 4.21 16.01 4.37
N VAL A 120 5.48 15.68 4.11
CA VAL A 120 6.15 16.03 2.84
C VAL A 120 5.46 15.34 1.66
N ALA A 121 5.15 14.05 1.79
CA ALA A 121 4.49 13.27 0.73
C ALA A 121 3.08 13.78 0.38
N LEU A 122 2.35 14.31 1.36
CA LEU A 122 0.93 14.61 1.23
C LEU A 122 0.58 16.10 1.16
N ASN A 123 1.47 16.99 1.59
CA ASN A 123 1.24 18.42 1.64
C ASN A 123 2.13 19.16 0.61
N PRO A 124 1.54 19.80 -0.42
CA PRO A 124 2.30 20.53 -1.42
C PRO A 124 3.26 21.59 -0.85
N LYS A 125 2.82 22.31 0.21
CA LYS A 125 3.67 23.33 0.84
C LYS A 125 4.89 22.75 1.55
N ALA A 126 4.77 21.55 2.13
CA ALA A 126 5.90 20.87 2.75
C ALA A 126 6.84 20.33 1.66
N MET A 127 6.30 19.87 0.54
CA MET A 127 7.07 19.40 -0.62
C MET A 127 7.90 20.52 -1.28
N GLU A 128 7.42 21.76 -1.27
CA GLU A 128 8.17 22.93 -1.78
C GLU A 128 9.53 23.14 -1.09
N LEU A 129 9.72 22.63 0.12
CA LEU A 129 11.01 22.65 0.82
C LEU A 129 12.05 21.73 0.19
N TYR A 130 11.61 20.81 -0.68
CA TYR A 130 12.44 19.81 -1.37
C TYR A 130 12.29 19.91 -2.89
N PRO A 131 12.87 20.95 -3.52
CA PRO A 131 12.68 21.23 -4.96
C PRO A 131 13.27 20.16 -5.88
N PHE A 132 14.06 19.23 -5.33
CA PHE A 132 14.62 18.08 -6.03
C PHE A 132 13.71 16.83 -5.96
N CYS A 133 12.58 16.90 -5.25
CA CYS A 133 11.62 15.81 -5.19
C CYS A 133 11.09 15.48 -6.60
N ARG A 134 11.11 14.20 -6.94
CA ARG A 134 10.73 13.69 -8.27
C ARG A 134 9.22 13.64 -8.51
N LEU A 135 8.41 13.78 -7.44
CA LEU A 135 6.97 13.74 -7.56
C LEU A 135 6.42 15.07 -8.10
N SER A 136 5.58 15.00 -9.11
CA SER A 136 4.91 16.18 -9.73
C SER A 136 3.82 16.79 -8.84
N GLY A 137 3.49 16.18 -7.72
CA GLY A 137 2.48 16.64 -6.78
C GLY A 137 2.28 15.64 -5.63
N PRO A 138 1.29 15.87 -4.74
CA PRO A 138 1.06 15.02 -3.59
C PRO A 138 0.90 13.56 -3.98
N ALA A 139 1.54 12.67 -3.20
CA ALA A 139 1.47 11.24 -3.41
C ALA A 139 0.02 10.73 -3.25
N ASN A 140 -0.30 9.72 -4.06
CA ASN A 140 -1.56 8.97 -3.97
C ASN A 140 -1.33 7.49 -3.65
N VAL A 141 -0.06 7.06 -3.58
CA VAL A 141 0.35 5.74 -3.09
C VAL A 141 1.44 5.95 -2.05
N LEU A 142 1.23 5.41 -0.86
CA LEU A 142 2.16 5.48 0.28
C LEU A 142 2.69 4.09 0.59
N ILE A 143 4.00 3.94 0.53
CA ILE A 143 4.68 2.69 0.89
C ILE A 143 5.23 2.82 2.31
N MET A 144 4.74 1.95 3.18
CA MET A 144 5.09 1.97 4.59
C MET A 144 6.34 1.12 4.86
N PRO A 145 7.20 1.51 5.82
CA PRO A 145 8.44 0.79 6.09
C PRO A 145 8.23 -0.57 6.78
N ALA A 146 7.05 -0.78 7.38
CA ALA A 146 6.69 -2.01 8.07
C ALA A 146 5.17 -2.07 8.32
N ILE A 147 4.64 -3.27 8.55
CA ILE A 147 3.21 -3.50 8.83
C ILE A 147 2.73 -2.74 10.07
N HIS A 148 3.58 -2.58 11.08
CA HIS A 148 3.26 -1.83 12.29
C HIS A 148 2.91 -0.38 12.00
N SER A 149 3.74 0.32 11.22
CA SER A 149 3.48 1.71 10.82
C SER A 149 2.22 1.83 9.97
N ALA A 150 2.01 0.91 9.04
CA ALA A 150 0.81 0.87 8.20
C ALA A 150 -0.46 0.64 9.04
N SER A 151 -0.45 -0.39 9.88
CA SER A 151 -1.60 -0.78 10.69
C SER A 151 -1.97 0.28 11.73
N ILE A 152 -0.99 0.89 12.38
CA ILE A 152 -1.24 1.93 13.39
C ILE A 152 -1.78 3.19 12.71
N SER A 153 -1.12 3.68 11.67
CA SER A 153 -1.51 4.93 11.01
C SER A 153 -2.88 4.85 10.34
N THR A 154 -3.19 3.74 9.64
CA THR A 154 -4.49 3.56 8.99
C THR A 154 -5.63 3.52 10.01
N LYS A 155 -5.46 2.83 11.16
CA LYS A 155 -6.45 2.78 12.22
C LYS A 155 -6.62 4.12 12.93
N LEU A 156 -5.52 4.82 13.21
CA LEU A 156 -5.59 6.17 13.79
C LEU A 156 -6.33 7.15 12.88
N LEU A 157 -6.06 7.13 11.59
CA LEU A 157 -6.75 7.98 10.62
C LEU A 157 -8.22 7.62 10.48
N GLN A 158 -8.58 6.34 10.58
CA GLN A 158 -9.96 5.88 10.57
C GLN A 158 -10.74 6.40 11.78
N GLU A 159 -10.17 6.24 12.98
CA GLU A 159 -10.86 6.58 14.23
C GLU A 159 -10.86 8.10 14.52
N LEU A 160 -9.77 8.80 14.22
CA LEU A 160 -9.61 10.23 14.54
C LEU A 160 -9.88 11.15 13.35
N GLY A 161 -9.57 10.72 12.13
CA GLY A 161 -9.65 11.53 10.93
C GLY A 161 -10.98 11.44 10.17
N GLY A 162 -11.91 10.59 10.58
CA GLY A 162 -13.17 10.34 9.87
C GLY A 162 -12.98 9.78 8.45
N SER A 163 -11.83 9.21 8.17
CA SER A 163 -11.53 8.59 6.88
C SER A 163 -12.14 7.19 6.79
N ASN A 164 -12.62 6.82 5.61
CA ASN A 164 -13.07 5.47 5.35
C ASN A 164 -11.91 4.61 4.84
N LEU A 165 -11.69 3.47 5.48
CA LEU A 165 -10.70 2.49 5.07
C LEU A 165 -11.38 1.39 4.23
N VAL A 166 -10.93 1.20 3.01
CA VAL A 166 -11.38 0.12 2.11
C VAL A 166 -10.21 -0.85 1.90
N GLY A 167 -10.42 -2.10 2.23
CA GLY A 167 -9.39 -3.12 2.13
C GLY A 167 -9.14 -3.86 3.44
N PRO A 168 -8.01 -4.58 3.57
CA PRO A 168 -6.94 -4.66 2.57
C PRO A 168 -7.34 -5.42 1.31
N MET A 169 -7.00 -4.90 0.16
CA MET A 169 -7.10 -5.57 -1.13
C MET A 169 -5.86 -6.42 -1.35
N LEU A 170 -6.02 -7.72 -1.54
CA LEU A 170 -4.91 -8.61 -1.88
C LEU A 170 -4.61 -8.54 -3.38
N VAL A 171 -3.37 -8.23 -3.70
CA VAL A 171 -2.84 -8.25 -5.07
C VAL A 171 -1.69 -9.24 -5.19
N GLY A 172 -1.33 -9.64 -6.42
CA GLY A 172 -0.25 -10.59 -6.68
C GLY A 172 -0.68 -12.05 -6.75
N LEU A 173 -1.93 -12.40 -6.47
CA LEU A 173 -2.48 -13.76 -6.61
C LEU A 173 -3.01 -14.02 -8.01
N SER A 174 -2.87 -15.26 -8.49
CA SER A 174 -3.36 -15.71 -9.82
C SER A 174 -4.90 -15.72 -9.94
N LYS A 175 -5.60 -15.66 -8.81
CA LYS A 175 -7.06 -15.58 -8.75
C LYS A 175 -7.49 -14.46 -7.79
N PRO A 176 -8.59 -13.75 -8.08
CA PRO A 176 -9.10 -12.71 -7.20
C PRO A 176 -9.62 -13.29 -5.89
N ILE A 177 -8.98 -12.91 -4.79
CA ILE A 177 -9.35 -13.32 -3.43
C ILE A 177 -9.29 -12.11 -2.52
N GLN A 178 -10.27 -12.05 -1.60
CA GLN A 178 -10.28 -11.06 -0.52
C GLN A 178 -10.49 -11.75 0.83
N ILE A 179 -9.71 -11.32 1.82
CA ILE A 179 -9.87 -11.74 3.21
C ILE A 179 -10.61 -10.63 3.96
N ILE A 180 -11.74 -10.99 4.56
CA ILE A 180 -12.56 -10.05 5.33
C ILE A 180 -12.12 -10.08 6.79
N PRO A 181 -11.88 -8.91 7.42
CA PRO A 181 -11.60 -8.84 8.86
C PRO A 181 -12.73 -9.42 9.73
N THR A 182 -12.37 -9.99 10.86
CA THR A 182 -13.31 -10.65 11.81
C THR A 182 -14.41 -9.74 12.35
N GLY A 183 -14.27 -8.43 12.30
CA GLY A 183 -15.29 -7.46 12.72
C GLY A 183 -16.21 -6.95 11.62
N SER A 184 -16.14 -7.50 10.41
CA SER A 184 -16.91 -6.99 9.27
C SER A 184 -18.42 -7.27 9.41
N ARG A 185 -19.24 -6.28 9.09
CA ARG A 185 -20.70 -6.40 9.12
C ARG A 185 -21.19 -7.20 7.92
N VAL A 186 -22.25 -8.00 8.12
CA VAL A 186 -22.86 -8.84 7.07
C VAL A 186 -23.28 -8.02 5.82
N CYS A 187 -23.71 -6.78 5.99
CA CYS A 187 -24.09 -5.91 4.88
C CYS A 187 -22.94 -5.66 3.89
N LEU A 188 -21.67 -5.63 4.34
CA LEU A 188 -20.52 -5.48 3.46
C LEU A 188 -20.33 -6.67 2.49
N LEU A 189 -20.75 -7.85 2.89
CA LEU A 189 -20.68 -9.06 2.07
C LEU A 189 -21.68 -9.04 0.91
N TYR A 190 -22.85 -8.46 1.12
CA TYR A 190 -23.93 -8.39 0.12
C TYR A 190 -23.82 -7.19 -0.81
N THR A 191 -23.15 -6.12 -0.38
CA THR A 191 -22.97 -4.88 -1.17
C THR A 191 -21.63 -4.80 -1.89
N SER A 192 -20.70 -5.72 -1.61
CA SER A 192 -19.46 -5.82 -2.39
C SER A 192 -19.77 -6.21 -3.82
N PRO A 193 -19.30 -5.46 -4.83
CA PRO A 193 -19.46 -5.85 -6.23
C PRO A 193 -18.83 -7.22 -6.45
N SER A 194 -19.61 -8.12 -7.03
CA SER A 194 -19.11 -9.44 -7.41
C SER A 194 -18.15 -9.30 -8.60
N PRO A 195 -17.09 -10.11 -8.69
CA PRO A 195 -16.27 -10.18 -9.90
C PRO A 195 -17.06 -10.53 -11.18
N ARG A 196 -18.31 -11.00 -11.02
CA ARG A 196 -19.25 -11.28 -12.14
C ARG A 196 -19.94 -10.03 -12.67
N ASP A 197 -19.88 -8.91 -11.96
CA ASP A 197 -20.59 -7.68 -12.33
C ASP A 197 -19.80 -6.81 -13.31
N GLY A 198 -18.73 -7.33 -13.91
CA GLY A 198 -18.02 -6.73 -15.03
C GLY A 198 -17.24 -5.44 -14.71
N LEU A 199 -16.92 -5.17 -13.45
CA LEU A 199 -16.16 -4.00 -12.99
C LEU A 199 -14.69 -4.33 -12.67
N LEU A 200 -14.09 -5.30 -13.38
CA LEU A 200 -12.66 -5.57 -13.34
C LEU A 200 -12.09 -5.62 -14.73
#